data_c1db8c0659e9c67861d99fc365d0181f
#
_entry.id   c1db8c0659e9c67861d99fc365d0181f
#
_cell.length_a   1.000
_cell.length_b   1.000
_cell.length_c   1.000
_cell.angle_alpha   90.00
_cell.angle_beta   90.00
_cell.angle_gamma   90.00
#
_symmetry.space_group_name_H-M   'P 1'
#
loop_
_entity.id
_entity.type
_entity.pdbx_description
1 polymer ?
#
loop_
_entity_poly.entity_id
_entity_poly.type
_entity_poly.pdbx_seq_one_letter_code
_entity_poly.pdbx_strand_id
1 'polypeptide(L)'
;MYRNHQCLVFEMLSLNLYELLKNTQFGGVSLNLIRKFSKQVLKALLFLARKDVDVIHCDLKPENILLRHPKRSGVKVIDFGSSCRSNKRMYSYIQSRFYRSPEVILGLPYAVSIDMWSLGCILAEMHTGEPLFSGSDQFDQMQKIVKVSAVHLLISIYLIF
;
A
#
# COMPACT_ATOMS: atom_id res chain seq x y z
N MET A 1 14.61 5.47 -27.56
CA MET A 1 13.47 5.12 -28.46
C MET A 1 13.89 3.92 -29.32
N TYR A 2 13.07 2.90 -29.41
CA TYR A 2 13.29 1.74 -30.30
C TYR A 2 12.07 1.58 -31.21
N ARG A 3 12.28 1.62 -32.54
CA ARG A 3 11.21 1.54 -33.55
C ARG A 3 10.01 2.46 -33.28
N ASN A 4 10.28 3.73 -32.96
CA ASN A 4 9.30 4.76 -32.57
C ASN A 4 8.52 4.50 -31.28
N HIS A 5 8.95 3.54 -30.43
CA HIS A 5 8.39 3.30 -29.10
C HIS A 5 9.33 3.81 -28.01
N GLN A 6 8.76 4.44 -26.98
CA GLN A 6 9.51 4.75 -25.77
C GLN A 6 9.68 3.45 -24.97
N CYS A 7 10.93 3.06 -24.70
CA CYS A 7 11.25 1.87 -23.96
C CYS A 7 11.90 2.27 -22.64
N LEU A 8 11.41 1.70 -21.54
CA LEU A 8 12.00 1.79 -20.22
C LEU A 8 12.61 0.44 -19.86
N VAL A 9 13.85 0.44 -19.41
CA VAL A 9 14.56 -0.76 -19.00
C VAL A 9 14.74 -0.73 -17.49
N PHE A 10 14.30 -1.78 -16.83
CA PHE A 10 14.37 -1.93 -15.39
C PHE A 10 15.18 -3.16 -15.00
N GLU A 11 15.62 -3.22 -13.75
CA GLU A 11 16.15 -4.46 -13.18
C GLU A 11 15.09 -5.56 -13.19
N MET A 12 15.53 -6.80 -13.40
CA MET A 12 14.63 -7.95 -13.29
C MET A 12 14.35 -8.22 -11.80
N LEU A 13 13.08 -8.20 -11.45
CA LEU A 13 12.60 -8.52 -10.11
C LEU A 13 11.87 -9.89 -10.11
N SER A 14 11.56 -10.38 -8.92
CA SER A 14 10.87 -11.65 -8.71
C SER A 14 9.37 -11.41 -8.41
N LEU A 15 8.75 -12.37 -7.72
CA LEU A 15 7.34 -12.36 -7.37
C LEU A 15 6.95 -11.07 -6.60
N ASN A 16 5.73 -10.60 -6.83
CA ASN A 16 5.13 -9.58 -5.99
C ASN A 16 4.57 -10.19 -4.67
N LEU A 17 4.17 -9.33 -3.72
CA LEU A 17 3.68 -9.80 -2.43
C LEU A 17 2.32 -10.53 -2.53
N TYR A 18 1.49 -10.22 -3.52
CA TYR A 18 0.25 -10.95 -3.76
C TYR A 18 0.52 -12.39 -4.24
N GLU A 19 1.45 -12.56 -5.18
CA GLU A 19 1.90 -13.88 -5.63
C GLU A 19 2.54 -14.67 -4.49
N LEU A 20 3.27 -13.99 -3.60
CA LEU A 20 3.82 -14.62 -2.40
C LEU A 20 2.70 -15.15 -1.50
N LEU A 21 1.63 -14.37 -1.24
CA LEU A 21 0.46 -14.82 -0.47
C LEU A 21 -0.26 -15.99 -1.16
N LYS A 22 -0.45 -15.91 -2.47
CA LYS A 22 -1.03 -17.01 -3.26
C LYS A 22 -0.23 -18.30 -3.11
N ASN A 23 1.10 -18.24 -3.10
CA ASN A 23 1.97 -19.39 -2.90
C ASN A 23 1.86 -20.00 -1.49
N THR A 24 1.44 -19.23 -0.49
CA THR A 24 1.11 -19.75 0.85
C THR A 24 -0.35 -20.20 0.98
N GLN A 25 -1.08 -20.28 -0.13
CA GLN A 25 -2.53 -20.53 -0.14
C GLN A 25 -3.30 -19.55 0.75
N PHE A 26 -2.86 -18.29 0.77
CA PHE A 26 -3.39 -17.22 1.60
C PHE A 26 -3.34 -17.51 3.12
N GLY A 27 -2.40 -18.34 3.55
CA GLY A 27 -2.15 -18.61 4.98
C GLY A 27 -1.32 -17.51 5.67
N GLY A 28 -1.02 -16.41 4.97
CA GLY A 28 -0.18 -15.34 5.48
C GLY A 28 1.30 -15.69 5.54
N VAL A 29 2.10 -14.77 6.06
CA VAL A 29 3.55 -14.94 6.26
C VAL A 29 3.94 -14.55 7.69
N SER A 30 5.11 -15.01 8.13
CA SER A 30 5.58 -14.76 9.50
C SER A 30 5.80 -13.27 9.79
N LEU A 31 5.54 -12.84 11.03
CA LEU A 31 5.78 -11.48 11.49
C LEU A 31 7.23 -11.03 11.27
N ASN A 32 8.20 -11.93 11.37
CA ASN A 32 9.60 -11.62 11.08
C ASN A 32 9.82 -11.20 9.62
N LEU A 33 9.13 -11.85 8.68
CA LEU A 33 9.20 -11.51 7.26
C LEU A 33 8.47 -10.19 6.98
N ILE A 34 7.27 -10.03 7.55
CA ILE A 34 6.49 -8.77 7.47
C ILE A 34 7.32 -7.59 7.96
N ARG A 35 8.01 -7.73 9.10
CA ARG A 35 8.89 -6.68 9.65
C ARG A 35 10.03 -6.32 8.70
N LYS A 36 10.61 -7.31 7.99
CA LYS A 36 11.67 -7.05 6.99
C LYS A 36 11.12 -6.30 5.78
N PHE A 37 9.93 -6.64 5.29
CA PHE A 37 9.27 -5.93 4.21
C PHE A 37 8.88 -4.50 4.63
N SER A 38 8.20 -4.37 5.77
CA SER A 38 7.78 -3.07 6.33
C SER A 38 8.94 -2.07 6.42
N LYS A 39 10.07 -2.47 7.00
CA LYS A 39 11.25 -1.60 7.11
C LYS A 39 11.73 -1.07 5.75
N GLN A 40 11.68 -1.87 4.70
CA GLN A 40 12.16 -1.48 3.38
C GLN A 40 11.16 -0.56 2.68
N VAL A 41 9.85 -0.88 2.75
CA VAL A 41 8.80 -0.03 2.19
C VAL A 41 8.74 1.31 2.91
N LEU A 42 8.85 1.33 4.25
CA LEU A 42 8.93 2.57 5.02
C LEU A 42 10.12 3.45 4.61
N LYS A 43 11.28 2.86 4.33
CA LYS A 43 12.44 3.61 3.80
C LYS A 43 12.14 4.21 2.42
N ALA A 44 11.43 3.47 1.55
CA ALA A 44 11.01 3.99 0.26
C ALA A 44 10.03 5.14 0.43
N LEU A 45 8.99 5.00 1.26
CA LEU A 45 8.02 6.07 1.53
C LEU A 45 8.67 7.30 2.19
N LEU A 46 9.62 7.08 3.09
CA LEU A 46 10.39 8.17 3.70
C LEU A 46 11.20 8.96 2.64
N PHE A 47 11.81 8.26 1.69
CA PHE A 47 12.50 8.90 0.57
C PHE A 47 11.53 9.70 -0.30
N LEU A 48 10.37 9.14 -0.64
CA LEU A 48 9.36 9.81 -1.47
C LEU A 48 8.76 11.05 -0.78
N ALA A 49 8.62 11.01 0.55
CA ALA A 49 8.09 12.11 1.35
C ALA A 49 9.09 13.25 1.61
N ARG A 50 10.35 13.13 1.19
CA ARG A 50 11.33 14.21 1.33
C ARG A 50 10.85 15.45 0.56
N LYS A 51 11.10 16.65 1.12
CA LYS A 51 10.69 17.92 0.52
C LYS A 51 11.23 18.16 -0.90
N ASP A 52 12.42 17.64 -1.18
CA ASP A 52 13.08 17.73 -2.50
C ASP A 52 12.55 16.70 -3.51
N VAL A 53 11.91 15.62 -3.06
CA VAL A 53 11.30 14.58 -3.89
C VAL A 53 9.80 14.81 -4.03
N ASP A 54 9.08 14.91 -2.92
CA ASP A 54 7.64 15.23 -2.81
C ASP A 54 6.76 14.41 -3.75
N VAL A 55 6.88 13.09 -3.68
CA VAL A 55 6.11 12.14 -4.50
C VAL A 55 5.17 11.32 -3.62
N ILE A 56 3.90 11.29 -4.01
CA ILE A 56 2.89 10.37 -3.49
C ILE A 56 2.76 9.23 -4.49
N HIS A 57 2.88 7.98 -4.04
CA HIS A 57 2.80 6.81 -4.92
C HIS A 57 1.40 6.62 -5.50
N CYS A 58 0.37 6.80 -4.68
CA CYS A 58 -1.05 6.76 -5.03
C CYS A 58 -1.62 5.38 -5.45
N ASP A 59 -0.83 4.33 -5.53
CA ASP A 59 -1.34 2.97 -5.81
C ASP A 59 -0.49 1.88 -5.12
N LEU A 60 -0.15 2.10 -3.85
CA LEU A 60 0.57 1.10 -3.08
C LEU A 60 -0.36 -0.07 -2.75
N LYS A 61 0.04 -1.28 -3.18
CA LYS A 61 -0.68 -2.55 -3.00
C LYS A 61 0.30 -3.71 -3.07
N PRO A 62 -0.08 -4.94 -2.65
CA PRO A 62 0.81 -6.09 -2.70
C PRO A 62 1.40 -6.37 -4.08
N GLU A 63 0.65 -6.13 -5.16
CA GLU A 63 1.10 -6.31 -6.55
C GLU A 63 2.23 -5.36 -6.95
N ASN A 64 2.34 -4.19 -6.29
CA ASN A 64 3.33 -3.15 -6.58
C ASN A 64 4.55 -3.20 -5.65
N ILE A 65 4.69 -4.27 -4.86
CA ILE A 65 5.87 -4.53 -4.03
C ILE A 65 6.44 -5.88 -4.46
N LEU A 66 7.61 -5.86 -5.11
CA LEU A 66 8.24 -7.05 -5.68
C LEU A 66 9.44 -7.50 -4.86
N LEU A 67 9.59 -8.79 -4.71
CA LEU A 67 10.82 -9.39 -4.19
C LEU A 67 11.97 -9.15 -5.18
N ARG A 68 13.14 -8.82 -4.66
CA ARG A 68 14.37 -8.72 -5.47
C ARG A 68 14.89 -10.10 -5.89
N HIS A 69 14.57 -11.12 -5.12
CA HIS A 69 14.98 -12.50 -5.38
C HIS A 69 14.01 -13.45 -4.66
N PRO A 70 13.62 -14.61 -5.27
CA PRO A 70 12.58 -15.50 -4.72
C PRO A 70 12.92 -16.09 -3.34
N LYS A 71 14.21 -16.21 -3.00
CA LYS A 71 14.69 -16.78 -1.72
C LYS A 71 15.18 -15.73 -0.71
N ARG A 72 14.97 -14.45 -0.95
CA ARG A 72 15.47 -13.35 -0.09
C ARG A 72 14.36 -12.36 0.25
N SER A 73 14.46 -11.72 1.40
CA SER A 73 13.47 -10.75 1.89
C SER A 73 13.66 -9.32 1.38
N GLY A 74 14.52 -9.10 0.41
CA GLY A 74 14.69 -7.78 -0.22
C GLY A 74 13.49 -7.46 -1.11
N VAL A 75 12.92 -6.25 -0.99
CA VAL A 75 11.79 -5.80 -1.81
C VAL A 75 12.07 -4.47 -2.49
N LYS A 76 11.31 -4.19 -3.55
CA LYS A 76 11.25 -2.91 -4.25
C LYS A 76 9.79 -2.52 -4.49
N VAL A 77 9.51 -1.23 -4.35
CA VAL A 77 8.23 -0.61 -4.77
C VAL A 77 8.36 -0.25 -6.23
N ILE A 78 7.32 -0.57 -7.00
CA ILE A 78 7.26 -0.35 -8.46
C ILE A 78 5.97 0.39 -8.83
N ASP A 79 5.85 0.74 -10.11
CA ASP A 79 4.65 1.32 -10.73
C ASP A 79 4.27 2.70 -10.17
N PHE A 80 4.97 3.72 -10.66
CA PHE A 80 4.69 5.12 -10.37
C PHE A 80 3.73 5.77 -11.39
N GLY A 81 2.98 4.96 -12.16
CA GLY A 81 2.06 5.43 -13.19
C GLY A 81 0.91 6.30 -12.67
N SER A 82 0.51 6.10 -11.40
CA SER A 82 -0.53 6.89 -10.72
C SER A 82 0.04 7.96 -9.79
N SER A 83 1.37 8.07 -9.68
CA SER A 83 2.02 8.96 -8.73
C SER A 83 1.82 10.43 -9.07
N CYS A 84 1.83 11.28 -8.04
CA CYS A 84 1.77 12.73 -8.20
C CYS A 84 2.64 13.42 -7.15
N ARG A 85 2.85 14.72 -7.31
CA ARG A 85 3.41 15.59 -6.27
C ARG A 85 2.29 16.21 -5.45
N SER A 86 2.56 16.53 -4.17
CA SER A 86 1.53 17.09 -3.28
C SER A 86 0.96 18.43 -3.77
N ASN A 87 1.74 19.20 -4.55
CA ASN A 87 1.31 20.45 -5.16
C ASN A 87 0.66 20.30 -6.55
N LYS A 88 0.65 19.09 -7.14
CA LYS A 88 0.07 18.77 -8.46
C LYS A 88 -0.77 17.51 -8.38
N ARG A 89 -1.78 17.52 -7.52
CA ARG A 89 -2.75 16.42 -7.40
C ARG A 89 -3.65 16.42 -8.63
N MET A 90 -3.51 15.42 -9.49
CA MET A 90 -4.22 15.37 -10.78
C MET A 90 -5.58 14.68 -10.69
N TYR A 91 -5.77 13.78 -9.73
CA TYR A 91 -6.95 12.90 -9.70
C TYR A 91 -7.56 12.83 -8.30
N SER A 92 -8.91 12.83 -8.26
CA SER A 92 -9.68 12.56 -7.05
C SER A 92 -9.92 11.07 -6.82
N TYR A 93 -9.91 10.26 -7.88
CA TYR A 93 -10.12 8.80 -7.82
C TYR A 93 -8.80 8.07 -8.00
N ILE A 94 -8.12 7.83 -6.89
CA ILE A 94 -6.82 7.20 -6.83
C ILE A 94 -6.82 6.07 -5.79
N GLN A 95 -5.75 5.31 -5.72
CA GLN A 95 -5.53 4.11 -4.92
C GLN A 95 -6.46 2.95 -5.32
N SER A 96 -5.96 1.76 -5.25
CA SER A 96 -6.76 0.53 -5.36
C SER A 96 -7.69 0.41 -4.15
N ARG A 97 -8.94 0.04 -4.36
CA ARG A 97 -10.05 0.19 -3.39
C ARG A 97 -9.72 -0.34 -2.00
N PHE A 98 -9.18 -1.54 -1.88
CA PHE A 98 -8.91 -2.16 -0.57
C PHE A 98 -7.84 -1.43 0.24
N TYR A 99 -6.99 -0.64 -0.43
CA TYR A 99 -5.89 0.12 0.14
C TYR A 99 -6.13 1.63 0.13
N ARG A 100 -7.36 2.06 -0.28
CA ARG A 100 -7.72 3.47 -0.39
C ARG A 100 -7.97 4.08 0.98
N SER A 101 -7.32 5.22 1.23
CA SER A 101 -7.42 5.95 2.49
C SER A 101 -8.80 6.60 2.67
N PRO A 102 -9.24 6.82 3.93
CA PRO A 102 -10.51 7.48 4.23
C PRO A 102 -10.63 8.86 3.58
N GLU A 103 -9.57 9.67 3.62
CA GLU A 103 -9.56 11.01 3.04
C GLU A 103 -9.77 10.98 1.52
N VAL A 104 -9.25 9.98 0.81
CA VAL A 104 -9.50 9.81 -0.63
C VAL A 104 -10.94 9.35 -0.89
N ILE A 105 -11.47 8.42 -0.08
CA ILE A 105 -12.87 7.98 -0.19
C ILE A 105 -13.83 9.16 -0.02
N LEU A 106 -13.54 10.06 0.93
CA LEU A 106 -14.37 11.22 1.26
C LEU A 106 -14.14 12.42 0.33
N GLY A 107 -13.22 12.32 -0.64
CA GLY A 107 -12.89 13.43 -1.54
C GLY A 107 -12.18 14.61 -0.86
N LEU A 108 -11.55 14.36 0.30
CA LEU A 108 -10.79 15.36 1.04
C LEU A 108 -9.39 15.58 0.44
N PRO A 109 -8.74 16.70 0.74
CA PRO A 109 -7.33 16.90 0.37
C PRO A 109 -6.46 15.79 0.97
N TYR A 110 -5.58 15.23 0.15
CA TYR A 110 -4.69 14.14 0.55
C TYR A 110 -3.21 14.53 0.39
N ALA A 111 -2.34 13.81 1.07
CA ALA A 111 -0.89 14.00 1.03
C ALA A 111 -0.18 12.63 1.05
N VAL A 112 1.13 12.62 1.27
CA VAL A 112 1.96 11.38 1.35
C VAL A 112 1.45 10.36 2.40
N SER A 113 0.63 10.81 3.36
CA SER A 113 -0.01 9.96 4.38
C SER A 113 -0.91 8.86 3.81
N ILE A 114 -1.48 9.04 2.62
CA ILE A 114 -2.34 8.02 2.00
C ILE A 114 -1.58 6.73 1.69
N ASP A 115 -0.28 6.82 1.37
CA ASP A 115 0.56 5.65 1.13
C ASP A 115 0.87 4.89 2.44
N MET A 116 0.93 5.60 3.58
CA MET A 116 1.05 4.97 4.90
C MET A 116 -0.20 4.19 5.29
N TRP A 117 -1.39 4.70 4.97
CA TRP A 117 -2.64 3.96 5.12
C TRP A 117 -2.60 2.65 4.32
N SER A 118 -2.24 2.75 3.02
CA SER A 118 -2.11 1.58 2.14
C SER A 118 -1.12 0.56 2.71
N LEU A 119 0.03 1.01 3.19
CA LEU A 119 1.02 0.12 3.81
C LEU A 119 0.43 -0.60 5.03
N GLY A 120 -0.30 0.08 5.91
CA GLY A 120 -0.98 -0.53 7.05
C GLY A 120 -1.90 -1.67 6.63
N CYS A 121 -2.74 -1.45 5.61
CA CYS A 121 -3.62 -2.47 5.04
C CYS A 121 -2.83 -3.68 4.49
N ILE A 122 -1.75 -3.41 3.75
CA ILE A 122 -0.88 -4.45 3.19
C ILE A 122 -0.24 -5.31 4.28
N LEU A 123 0.26 -4.70 5.36
CA LEU A 123 0.91 -5.44 6.45
C LEU A 123 -0.07 -6.35 7.19
N ALA A 124 -1.31 -5.89 7.39
CA ALA A 124 -2.38 -6.72 7.95
C ALA A 124 -2.70 -7.90 7.03
N GLU A 125 -2.88 -7.65 5.73
CA GLU A 125 -3.14 -8.68 4.72
C GLU A 125 -2.01 -9.70 4.62
N MET A 126 -0.75 -9.25 4.66
CA MET A 126 0.41 -10.16 4.68
C MET A 126 0.41 -11.09 5.88
N HIS A 127 -0.20 -10.70 6.99
CA HIS A 127 -0.31 -11.53 8.20
C HIS A 127 -1.49 -12.49 8.15
N THR A 128 -2.66 -11.98 7.78
CA THR A 128 -3.92 -12.75 7.79
C THR A 128 -4.14 -13.58 6.53
N GLY A 129 -3.52 -13.18 5.41
CA GLY A 129 -3.74 -13.74 4.08
C GLY A 129 -4.88 -13.09 3.30
N GLU A 130 -5.71 -12.25 3.94
CA GLU A 130 -6.87 -11.61 3.33
C GLU A 130 -6.80 -10.08 3.47
N PRO A 131 -7.35 -9.32 2.50
CA PRO A 131 -7.40 -7.86 2.58
C PRO A 131 -8.12 -7.39 3.86
N LEU A 132 -7.52 -6.44 4.58
CA LEU A 132 -8.09 -5.89 5.81
C LEU A 132 -9.48 -5.28 5.58
N PHE A 133 -9.65 -4.57 4.47
CA PHE A 133 -10.90 -3.91 4.08
C PHE A 133 -11.26 -4.29 2.63
N SER A 134 -12.11 -5.28 2.44
CA SER A 134 -12.50 -5.81 1.13
C SER A 134 -13.90 -5.31 0.73
N GLY A 135 -14.05 -4.00 0.50
CA GLY A 135 -15.32 -3.40 0.10
C GLY A 135 -15.74 -3.77 -1.33
N SER A 136 -17.03 -4.09 -1.53
CA SER A 136 -17.63 -4.34 -2.85
C SER A 136 -17.68 -3.08 -3.70
N ASP A 137 -17.84 -1.93 -3.06
CA ASP A 137 -17.85 -0.59 -3.63
C ASP A 137 -17.24 0.42 -2.66
N GLN A 138 -17.27 1.71 -3.00
CA GLN A 138 -16.66 2.75 -2.17
C GLN A 138 -17.41 2.99 -0.86
N PHE A 139 -18.72 2.81 -0.85
CA PHE A 139 -19.55 2.96 0.36
C PHE A 139 -19.30 1.80 1.34
N ASP A 140 -19.35 0.56 0.86
CA ASP A 140 -19.03 -0.64 1.67
C ASP A 140 -17.59 -0.59 2.19
N GLN A 141 -16.65 -0.09 1.38
CA GLN A 141 -15.26 0.13 1.81
C GLN A 141 -15.21 1.05 3.04
N MET A 142 -15.91 2.19 3.00
CA MET A 142 -15.95 3.13 4.11
C MET A 142 -16.65 2.53 5.34
N GLN A 143 -17.75 1.81 5.16
CA GLN A 143 -18.43 1.12 6.27
C GLN A 143 -17.49 0.15 7.00
N LYS A 144 -16.71 -0.65 6.27
CA LYS A 144 -15.74 -1.59 6.85
C LYS A 144 -14.64 -0.85 7.63
N ILE A 145 -14.15 0.25 7.11
CA ILE A 145 -13.15 1.08 7.79
C ILE A 145 -13.72 1.66 9.10
N VAL A 146 -14.90 2.26 9.05
CA VAL A 146 -15.55 2.86 10.24
C VAL A 146 -15.82 1.79 11.29
N LYS A 147 -16.30 0.62 10.91
CA LYS A 147 -16.58 -0.49 11.85
C LYS A 147 -15.34 -0.88 12.66
N VAL A 148 -14.19 -1.03 12.02
CA VAL A 148 -12.94 -1.38 12.69
C VAL A 148 -12.42 -0.21 13.55
N SER A 149 -12.47 1.02 13.03
CA SER A 149 -12.01 2.21 13.75
C SER A 149 -12.87 2.51 14.99
N ALA A 150 -14.18 2.31 14.92
CA ALA A 150 -15.09 2.47 16.07
C ALA A 150 -14.78 1.46 17.18
N VAL A 151 -14.53 0.20 16.84
CA VAL A 151 -14.14 -0.82 17.83
C VAL A 151 -12.83 -0.45 18.52
N HIS A 152 -11.84 0.01 17.77
CA HIS A 152 -10.56 0.44 18.35
C HIS A 152 -10.73 1.63 19.30
N LEU A 153 -11.56 2.62 18.93
CA LEU A 153 -11.87 3.76 19.80
C LEU A 153 -12.54 3.33 21.10
N LEU A 154 -13.52 2.42 21.04
CA LEU A 154 -14.20 1.88 22.23
C LEU A 154 -13.23 1.12 23.15
N ILE A 155 -12.35 0.29 22.59
CA ILE A 155 -11.33 -0.42 23.37
C ILE A 155 -10.36 0.57 24.04
N SER A 156 -9.92 1.60 23.30
CA SER A 156 -9.02 2.62 23.85
C SER A 156 -9.67 3.41 25.00
N ILE A 157 -10.95 3.75 24.88
CA ILE A 157 -11.71 4.41 25.96
C ILE A 157 -11.81 3.47 27.17
N TYR A 158 -12.15 2.18 26.97
CA TYR A 158 -12.28 1.21 28.06
C TYR A 158 -10.96 0.97 28.83
N LEU A 159 -9.81 1.11 28.16
CA LEU A 159 -8.51 0.94 28.82
C LEU A 159 -8.02 2.20 29.57
N ILE A 160 -8.66 3.35 29.37
CA ILE A 160 -8.35 4.61 30.05
C ILE A 160 -9.16 4.79 31.33
N PHE A 161 -10.30 4.14 31.45
CA PHE A 161 -11.18 4.12 32.64
C PHE A 161 -11.16 2.75 33.31
#